data_73a0719f212fbb7bc3beb39019f4b7b3
#
_entry.id   73a0719f212fbb7bc3beb39019f4b7b3
#
_cell.length_a   1.000
_cell.length_b   1.000
_cell.length_c   1.000
_cell.angle_alpha   90.00
_cell.angle_beta   90.00
_cell.angle_gamma   90.00
#
_symmetry.space_group_name_H-M   'P 1'
#
loop_
_entity.id
_entity.type
_entity.pdbx_description
1 polymer ?
#
loop_
_entity_poly.entity_id
_entity_poly.type
_entity_poly.pdbx_seq_one_letter_code
_entity_poly.pdbx_strand_id
1 'polypeptide(L)'
;YSYGKDDHTPMQHRVRAACDHFVDMRAMDTRTMAQRIHADGIDVLVELKGHTQDSRLQVLAYRPAPVQVAWLGFPGPTGAPFVDYAIVDPVVVPASRADEFTEK
;
A
#
# COMPACT_ATOMS: atom_id res chain seq x y z
N TYR A 1 -8.38 -2.92 -1.20
CA TYR A 1 -8.32 -2.13 -2.45
C TYR A 1 -7.42 -2.83 -3.45
N SER A 2 -7.97 -3.24 -4.59
CA SER A 2 -7.25 -3.97 -5.63
C SER A 2 -7.24 -3.19 -6.93
N TYR A 3 -6.06 -3.00 -7.48
CA TYR A 3 -5.88 -2.38 -8.80
C TYR A 3 -5.07 -3.27 -9.76
N GLY A 4 -4.70 -4.48 -9.31
CA GLY A 4 -4.07 -5.48 -10.14
C GLY A 4 -5.04 -6.13 -11.13
N LYS A 5 -4.47 -6.79 -12.14
CA LYS A 5 -5.27 -7.53 -13.12
C LYS A 5 -6.10 -8.62 -12.44
N ASP A 6 -7.35 -8.74 -12.85
CA ASP A 6 -8.18 -9.89 -12.45
C ASP A 6 -7.79 -11.09 -13.32
N ASP A 7 -7.15 -12.07 -12.73
CA ASP A 7 -6.68 -13.28 -13.40
C ASP A 7 -7.60 -14.49 -13.19
N HIS A 8 -8.69 -14.30 -12.41
CA HIS A 8 -9.68 -15.32 -12.07
C HIS A 8 -9.09 -16.60 -11.47
N THR A 9 -7.88 -16.51 -10.88
CA THR A 9 -7.23 -17.67 -10.26
C THR A 9 -7.89 -18.06 -8.94
N PRO A 10 -7.76 -19.35 -8.51
CA PRO A 10 -8.22 -19.77 -7.18
C PRO A 10 -7.59 -18.95 -6.05
N MET A 11 -6.34 -18.49 -6.22
CA MET A 11 -5.66 -17.65 -5.23
C MET A 11 -6.34 -16.28 -5.12
N GLN A 12 -6.68 -15.64 -6.23
CA GLN A 12 -7.40 -14.37 -6.22
C GLN A 12 -8.77 -14.48 -5.56
N HIS A 13 -9.52 -15.56 -5.85
CA HIS A 13 -10.79 -15.83 -5.17
C HIS A 13 -10.61 -15.99 -3.67
N ARG A 14 -9.55 -16.69 -3.25
CA ARG A 14 -9.21 -16.87 -1.83
C ARG A 14 -8.88 -15.56 -1.14
N VAL A 15 -8.06 -14.71 -1.77
CA VAL A 15 -7.71 -13.39 -1.22
C VAL A 15 -8.96 -12.52 -1.10
N ARG A 16 -9.80 -12.48 -2.14
CA ARG A 16 -11.05 -11.72 -2.11
C ARG A 16 -11.98 -12.17 -0.99
N ALA A 17 -12.11 -13.48 -0.79
CA ALA A 17 -12.96 -14.05 0.26
C ALA A 17 -12.41 -13.85 1.69
N ALA A 18 -11.10 -13.58 1.83
CA ALA A 18 -10.45 -13.33 3.10
C ALA A 18 -10.59 -11.88 3.59
N CYS A 19 -11.11 -10.99 2.76
CA CYS A 19 -11.32 -9.58 3.11
C CYS A 19 -12.78 -9.33 3.46
N ASP A 20 -13.05 -8.54 4.49
CA ASP A 20 -14.42 -8.10 4.83
C ASP A 20 -15.02 -7.24 3.72
N HIS A 21 -14.19 -6.39 3.13
CA HIS A 21 -14.52 -5.56 1.98
C HIS A 21 -13.45 -5.69 0.90
N PHE A 22 -13.88 -5.88 -0.33
CA PHE A 22 -12.98 -5.91 -1.49
C PHE A 22 -13.44 -4.88 -2.51
N VAL A 23 -12.60 -3.89 -2.80
CA VAL A 23 -12.90 -2.80 -3.73
C VAL A 23 -12.01 -2.89 -4.94
N ASP A 24 -12.59 -3.09 -6.12
CA ASP A 24 -11.88 -3.07 -7.39
C ASP A 24 -11.68 -1.63 -7.86
N MET A 25 -10.44 -1.21 -7.98
CA MET A 25 -10.05 0.15 -8.36
C MET A 25 -9.37 0.22 -9.73
N ARG A 26 -9.36 -0.84 -10.50
CA ARG A 26 -8.62 -0.91 -11.79
C ARG A 26 -8.98 0.20 -12.77
N ALA A 27 -10.25 0.56 -12.83
CA ALA A 27 -10.76 1.60 -13.73
C ALA A 27 -10.63 3.03 -13.17
N MET A 28 -10.16 3.18 -11.93
CA MET A 28 -10.07 4.47 -11.27
C MET A 28 -8.71 5.13 -11.56
N ASP A 29 -8.70 6.43 -11.76
CA ASP A 29 -7.49 7.22 -11.73
C ASP A 29 -7.00 7.43 -10.28
N THR A 30 -5.80 7.95 -10.12
CA THR A 30 -5.14 8.13 -8.82
C THR A 30 -5.97 8.99 -7.86
N ARG A 31 -6.56 10.07 -8.35
CA ARG A 31 -7.38 10.98 -7.54
C ARG A 31 -8.66 10.31 -7.08
N THR A 32 -9.36 9.63 -7.98
CA THR A 32 -10.59 8.90 -7.67
C THR A 32 -10.35 7.78 -6.66
N MET A 33 -9.22 7.06 -6.78
CA MET A 33 -8.80 6.06 -5.79
C MET A 33 -8.64 6.69 -4.40
N ALA A 34 -7.92 7.81 -4.32
CA ALA A 34 -7.71 8.50 -3.04
C ALA A 34 -9.03 8.99 -2.43
N GLN A 35 -9.91 9.57 -3.25
CA GLN A 35 -11.23 10.01 -2.80
C GLN A 35 -12.08 8.84 -2.28
N ARG A 36 -12.02 7.69 -2.93
CA ARG A 36 -12.74 6.49 -2.50
C ARG A 36 -12.22 6.00 -1.13
N ILE A 37 -10.91 5.87 -0.96
CA ILE A 37 -10.29 5.42 0.30
C ILE A 37 -10.65 6.41 1.42
N HIS A 38 -10.58 7.70 1.15
CA HIS A 38 -10.96 8.73 2.13
C HIS A 38 -12.44 8.63 2.53
N ALA A 39 -13.34 8.45 1.56
CA ALA A 39 -14.76 8.32 1.81
C ALA A 39 -15.11 7.05 2.62
N ASP A 40 -14.33 6.00 2.49
CA ASP A 40 -14.49 4.76 3.26
C ASP A 40 -14.03 4.91 4.73
N GLY A 41 -13.41 6.03 5.11
CA GLY A 41 -13.03 6.34 6.49
C GLY A 41 -11.92 5.45 7.05
N ILE A 42 -10.93 5.11 6.22
CA ILE A 42 -9.83 4.22 6.61
C ILE A 42 -8.90 4.91 7.61
N ASP A 43 -8.67 4.29 8.76
CA ASP A 43 -7.76 4.80 9.79
C ASP A 43 -6.29 4.49 9.48
N VAL A 44 -6.02 3.29 8.98
CA VAL A 44 -4.67 2.84 8.62
C VAL A 44 -4.70 2.25 7.21
N LEU A 45 -3.97 2.87 6.31
CA LEU A 45 -3.79 2.38 4.93
C LEU A 45 -2.44 1.70 4.80
N VAL A 46 -2.45 0.40 4.46
CA VAL A 46 -1.23 -0.37 4.21
C VAL A 46 -1.00 -0.52 2.71
N GLU A 47 0.15 -0.06 2.26
CA GLU A 47 0.61 -0.17 0.88
C GLU A 47 1.53 -1.39 0.74
N LEU A 48 1.24 -2.26 -0.22
CA LEU A 48 1.88 -3.58 -0.34
C LEU A 48 2.85 -3.71 -1.52
N LYS A 49 3.10 -2.67 -2.30
CA LYS A 49 3.92 -2.74 -3.52
C LYS A 49 5.17 -1.88 -3.48
N GLY A 50 5.14 -0.75 -2.80
CA GLY A 50 6.25 0.20 -2.83
C GLY A 50 6.60 0.60 -4.26
N HIS A 51 7.87 0.50 -4.64
CA HIS A 51 8.38 0.85 -5.97
C HIS A 51 8.38 -0.32 -6.97
N THR A 52 7.59 -1.35 -6.76
CA THR A 52 7.48 -2.45 -7.72
C THR A 52 6.67 -2.06 -8.96
N GLN A 53 6.77 -2.88 -10.01
CA GLN A 53 6.06 -2.64 -11.27
C GLN A 53 4.55 -2.43 -11.06
N ASP A 54 3.99 -1.50 -11.82
CA ASP A 54 2.57 -1.12 -11.76
C ASP A 54 2.10 -0.63 -10.38
N SER A 55 3.02 -0.18 -9.54
CA SER A 55 2.67 0.45 -8.27
C SER A 55 1.88 1.73 -8.48
N ARG A 56 1.00 2.01 -7.53
CA ARG A 56 0.22 3.26 -7.48
C ARG A 56 0.47 4.01 -6.17
N LEU A 57 1.72 3.98 -5.71
CA LEU A 57 2.18 4.65 -4.49
C LEU A 57 1.75 6.13 -4.43
N GLN A 58 1.66 6.80 -5.59
CA GLN A 58 1.22 8.18 -5.69
C GLN A 58 -0.21 8.43 -5.19
N VAL A 59 -1.03 7.40 -4.99
CA VAL A 59 -2.34 7.54 -4.32
C VAL A 59 -2.17 8.06 -2.90
N LEU A 60 -1.11 7.62 -2.22
CA LEU A 60 -0.82 8.02 -0.84
C LEU A 60 -0.43 9.49 -0.71
N ALA A 61 0.04 10.14 -1.79
CA ALA A 61 0.36 11.57 -1.80
C ALA A 61 -0.87 12.46 -1.52
N TYR A 62 -2.06 11.96 -1.82
CA TYR A 62 -3.33 12.63 -1.47
C TYR A 62 -3.72 12.50 0.01
N ARG A 63 -2.95 11.76 0.80
CA ARG A 63 -3.23 11.51 2.22
C ARG A 63 -4.66 11.00 2.48
N PRO A 64 -5.12 9.94 1.79
CA PRO A 64 -6.48 9.43 1.95
C PRO A 64 -6.77 8.80 3.30
N ALA A 65 -5.75 8.46 4.08
CA ALA A 65 -5.86 7.95 5.44
C ALA A 65 -4.92 8.71 6.39
N PRO A 66 -5.26 8.83 7.67
CA PRO A 66 -4.44 9.55 8.66
C PRO A 66 -3.09 8.86 8.92
N VAL A 67 -3.04 7.52 8.84
CA VAL A 67 -1.80 6.72 8.99
C VAL A 67 -1.59 5.91 7.72
N GLN A 68 -0.40 6.04 7.13
CA GLN A 68 -0.03 5.37 5.89
C GLN A 68 1.26 4.58 6.08
N VAL A 69 1.21 3.28 5.76
CA VAL A 69 2.25 2.30 6.12
C VAL A 69 2.69 1.55 4.88
N ALA A 70 3.99 1.44 4.66
CA ALA A 70 4.56 0.53 3.66
C ALA A 70 4.85 -0.84 4.30
N TRP A 71 4.49 -1.92 3.61
CA TRP A 71 4.77 -3.28 4.06
C TRP A 71 4.96 -4.24 2.90
N LEU A 72 5.98 -5.07 3.00
CA LEU A 72 6.22 -6.32 2.27
C LEU A 72 6.56 -6.21 0.78
N GLY A 73 6.07 -5.25 0.02
CA GLY A 73 6.18 -5.27 -1.45
C GLY A 73 7.56 -4.90 -2.00
N PHE A 74 8.22 -3.95 -1.37
CA PHE A 74 9.52 -3.45 -1.76
C PHE A 74 10.46 -3.44 -0.55
N PRO A 75 11.66 -4.04 -0.62
CA PRO A 75 12.54 -4.23 0.54
C PRO A 75 13.42 -3.02 0.85
N GLY A 76 12.98 -1.82 0.52
CA GLY A 76 13.71 -0.58 0.75
C GLY A 76 12.78 0.57 1.14
N PRO A 77 13.35 1.75 1.48
CA PRO A 77 12.57 2.92 1.81
C PRO A 77 11.74 3.38 0.61
N THR A 78 10.57 3.94 0.86
CA THR A 78 9.78 4.56 -0.21
C THR A 78 10.34 5.92 -0.62
N GLY A 79 11.05 6.58 0.30
CA GLY A 79 11.53 7.96 0.12
C GLY A 79 10.39 8.97 0.00
N ALA A 80 9.19 8.58 0.38
CA ALA A 80 7.97 9.36 0.19
C ALA A 80 7.54 10.00 1.52
N PRO A 81 7.53 11.33 1.62
CA PRO A 81 7.21 12.03 2.88
C PRO A 81 5.76 11.84 3.34
N PHE A 82 4.95 11.23 2.51
CA PHE A 82 3.55 10.91 2.81
C PHE A 82 3.35 9.45 3.27
N VAL A 83 4.41 8.66 3.43
CA VAL A 83 4.40 7.35 4.08
C VAL A 83 4.97 7.51 5.48
N ASP A 84 4.18 7.20 6.50
CA ASP A 84 4.53 7.49 7.90
C ASP A 84 5.41 6.40 8.51
N TYR A 85 5.14 5.14 8.19
CA TYR A 85 5.80 3.97 8.77
C TYR A 85 6.15 2.93 7.72
N ALA A 86 7.21 2.15 8.00
CA ALA A 86 7.50 0.91 7.28
C ALA A 86 7.51 -0.27 8.26
N ILE A 87 6.77 -1.33 7.91
CA ILE A 87 6.83 -2.59 8.65
C ILE A 87 7.90 -3.47 8.01
N VAL A 88 8.97 -3.69 8.74
CA VAL A 88 10.13 -4.46 8.30
C VAL A 88 10.58 -5.42 9.41
N ASP A 89 11.41 -6.38 9.06
CA ASP A 89 12.06 -7.26 10.03
C ASP A 89 13.58 -7.02 10.08
N PRO A 90 14.27 -7.48 11.13
CA PRO A 90 15.70 -7.23 11.30
C PRO A 90 16.62 -7.91 10.27
N VAL A 91 16.09 -8.87 9.50
CA VAL A 91 16.85 -9.55 8.43
C VAL A 91 16.86 -8.67 7.19
N VAL A 92 15.69 -8.12 6.82
CA VAL A 92 15.55 -7.24 5.66
C VAL A 92 16.15 -5.86 5.94
N VAL A 93 15.89 -5.30 7.13
CA VAL A 93 16.43 -4.00 7.56
C VAL A 93 17.13 -4.18 8.91
N PRO A 94 18.44 -4.49 8.92
CA PRO A 94 19.21 -4.48 10.16
C PRO A 94 19.19 -3.10 10.82
N ALA A 95 19.27 -3.07 12.15
CA ALA A 95 19.23 -1.82 12.92
C ALA A 95 20.31 -0.80 12.48
N SER A 96 21.44 -1.27 11.96
CA SER A 96 22.51 -0.43 11.40
C SER A 96 22.14 0.28 10.09
N ARG A 97 21.01 -0.06 9.48
CA ARG A 97 20.49 0.55 8.23
C ARG A 97 19.13 1.23 8.42
N ALA A 98 18.66 1.34 9.64
CA ALA A 98 17.36 1.97 9.93
C ALA A 98 17.34 3.46 9.54
N ASP A 99 18.48 4.13 9.58
CA ASP A 99 18.66 5.53 9.19
C ASP A 99 18.55 5.79 7.67
N GLU A 100 18.57 4.73 6.86
CA GLU A 100 18.33 4.84 5.41
C GLU A 100 16.82 5.02 5.08
N PHE A 101 15.96 4.76 6.06
CA PHE A 101 14.51 4.90 5.90
C PHE A 101 14.04 6.29 6.32
N THR A 102 13.19 6.90 5.50
CA THR A 102 12.48 8.14 5.85
C THR A 102 11.24 7.86 6.71
N GLU A 103 10.72 6.66 6.60
CA GLU A 103 9.62 6.12 7.39
C GLU A 103 10.11 5.74 8.81
N LYS A 104 9.18 5.75 9.75
CA LYS A 104 9.45 5.32 11.14
C LYS A 104 9.26 3.82 11.32
#